data_efb222ba71373983ae7d8162ad3be010
#
_entry.id   efb222ba71373983ae7d8162ad3be010
#
_cell.length_a   1.000
_cell.length_b   1.000
_cell.length_c   1.000
_cell.angle_alpha   90.00
_cell.angle_beta   90.00
_cell.angle_gamma   90.00
#
_symmetry.space_group_name_H-M   'P 1'
#
loop_
_entity.id
_entity.type
_entity.pdbx_description
1 polymer ?
#
loop_
_entity_poly.entity_id
_entity_poly.type
_entity_poly.pdbx_seq_one_letter_code
_entity_poly.pdbx_strand_id
1 'polypeptide(L)'
;MNGRRWVLRHGAAGMLLATPLAALLAACGRGAPASGPAPVMLGRDACTRCQMLLSDPRFVAEVRGGPGAVLYKFDDIGCAATWLAAQPWGAEAATRTWVAALGSRAGAIEWLDARRAYYQPGHGSPMGYGYGASAAATPGSVDFATLQHAALTRGY
;
A
#
# COMPACT_ATOMS: atom_id res chain seq x y z
N MET A 1 -46.03 -43.62 57.09
CA MET A 1 -44.81 -43.83 57.94
C MET A 1 -43.60 -43.72 57.04
N ASN A 2 -42.88 -42.59 57.28
CA ASN A 2 -41.43 -42.42 57.18
C ASN A 2 -40.75 -42.88 55.90
N GLY A 3 -39.97 -42.11 55.25
CA GLY A 3 -39.27 -40.90 55.51
C GLY A 3 -38.05 -40.81 54.58
N ARG A 4 -37.54 -39.60 54.50
CA ARG A 4 -36.18 -39.17 54.17
C ARG A 4 -35.86 -39.00 52.71
N ARG A 5 -36.03 -37.80 52.23
CA ARG A 5 -35.07 -36.76 51.89
C ARG A 5 -33.61 -37.25 51.87
N TRP A 6 -32.99 -37.24 50.65
CA TRP A 6 -31.56 -36.91 50.52
C TRP A 6 -31.32 -36.08 49.30
N VAL A 7 -31.00 -34.85 49.62
CA VAL A 7 -30.50 -33.83 48.70
C VAL A 7 -29.01 -34.14 48.52
N LEU A 8 -28.54 -34.24 47.33
CA LEU A 8 -27.12 -34.05 47.04
C LEU A 8 -26.92 -33.01 45.94
N ARG A 9 -26.55 -31.85 46.44
CA ARG A 9 -25.83 -30.78 45.79
C ARG A 9 -24.45 -31.31 45.42
N HIS A 10 -24.03 -31.23 44.18
CA HIS A 10 -22.67 -31.11 43.69
C HIS A 10 -22.84 -30.82 42.21
N GLY A 11 -22.33 -29.74 41.60
CA GLY A 11 -21.28 -28.85 41.89
C GLY A 11 -21.04 -28.15 40.58
N ALA A 12 -21.32 -26.88 40.57
CA ALA A 12 -20.92 -26.02 39.50
C ALA A 12 -19.41 -25.77 39.61
N ALA A 13 -18.63 -26.45 38.80
CA ALA A 13 -17.21 -26.07 38.60
C ALA A 13 -16.74 -26.70 37.30
N GLY A 14 -16.71 -25.94 36.25
CA GLY A 14 -16.20 -26.42 34.96
C GLY A 14 -16.41 -25.46 33.81
N MET A 15 -16.41 -24.16 34.08
CA MET A 15 -16.61 -23.19 33.02
C MET A 15 -15.71 -21.97 33.27
N LEU A 16 -14.41 -22.05 33.01
CA LEU A 16 -13.48 -20.92 32.98
C LEU A 16 -12.08 -21.38 32.54
N LEU A 17 -11.84 -21.79 31.29
CA LEU A 17 -10.48 -21.84 30.72
C LEU A 17 -10.45 -21.95 29.18
N ALA A 18 -11.39 -21.32 28.48
CA ALA A 18 -11.42 -21.38 27.01
C ALA A 18 -11.26 -20.02 26.29
N THR A 19 -10.69 -18.99 26.94
CA THR A 19 -10.73 -17.65 26.38
C THR A 19 -9.39 -16.92 26.08
N PRO A 20 -8.18 -17.44 26.28
CA PRO A 20 -7.00 -16.69 25.82
C PRO A 20 -6.50 -17.09 24.42
N LEU A 21 -6.86 -18.25 23.87
CA LEU A 21 -6.31 -18.70 22.60
C LEU A 21 -6.94 -18.04 21.37
N ALA A 22 -8.21 -17.64 21.44
CA ALA A 22 -8.90 -16.94 20.36
C ALA A 22 -8.41 -15.48 20.19
N ALA A 23 -7.92 -14.84 21.25
CA ALA A 23 -7.38 -13.49 21.21
C ALA A 23 -5.96 -13.42 20.57
N LEU A 24 -5.19 -14.50 20.61
CA LEU A 24 -3.87 -14.58 20.01
C LEU A 24 -3.91 -14.77 18.48
N LEU A 25 -4.97 -15.37 17.95
CA LEU A 25 -5.14 -15.57 16.51
C LEU A 25 -5.60 -14.29 15.78
N ALA A 26 -6.19 -13.33 16.48
CA ALA A 26 -6.61 -12.05 15.92
C ALA A 26 -5.46 -11.05 15.73
N ALA A 27 -4.26 -11.30 16.27
CA ALA A 27 -3.12 -10.41 16.17
C ALA A 27 -2.28 -10.57 14.89
N CYS A 28 -2.45 -11.66 14.14
CA CYS A 28 -1.71 -11.90 12.89
C CYS A 28 -2.33 -11.30 11.64
N GLY A 29 -3.43 -10.59 11.76
CA GLY A 29 -4.21 -10.06 10.63
C GLY A 29 -4.15 -8.55 10.43
N ARG A 30 -3.05 -7.86 10.82
CA ARG A 30 -2.86 -6.47 10.39
C ARG A 30 -2.30 -6.43 8.98
N GLY A 31 -3.11 -6.91 8.02
CA GLY A 31 -2.92 -6.60 6.62
C GLY A 31 -2.97 -5.08 6.40
N ALA A 32 -2.29 -4.62 5.35
CA ALA A 32 -2.36 -3.22 4.91
C ALA A 32 -3.82 -2.72 4.90
N PRO A 33 -4.08 -1.47 5.25
CA PRO A 33 -5.43 -0.91 5.21
C PRO A 33 -6.05 -1.20 3.84
N ALA A 34 -7.25 -1.77 3.81
CA ALA A 34 -7.91 -2.16 2.56
C ALA A 34 -8.17 -0.97 1.61
N SER A 35 -7.99 0.25 2.06
CA SER A 35 -8.31 1.48 1.33
C SER A 35 -7.15 2.47 1.16
N GLY A 36 -5.98 2.23 1.75
CA GLY A 36 -4.84 3.16 1.75
C GLY A 36 -3.52 2.53 1.27
N PRO A 37 -2.45 3.32 1.22
CA PRO A 37 -1.10 2.82 1.00
C PRO A 37 -0.63 1.97 2.18
N ALA A 38 0.34 1.10 1.93
CA ALA A 38 0.96 0.24 2.94
C ALA A 38 2.32 0.78 3.40
N PRO A 39 2.84 0.32 4.52
CA PRO A 39 4.22 0.59 4.89
C PRO A 39 5.21 0.10 3.82
N VAL A 40 6.16 0.96 3.45
CA VAL A 40 7.26 0.64 2.53
C VAL A 40 8.51 0.29 3.32
N MET A 41 9.12 -0.82 2.98
CA MET A 41 10.37 -1.27 3.57
C MET A 41 11.50 -1.15 2.54
N LEU A 42 12.19 0.00 2.55
CA LEU A 42 13.34 0.25 1.68
C LEU A 42 14.42 -0.84 1.86
N GLY A 43 15.01 -1.27 0.76
CA GLY A 43 16.01 -2.35 0.74
C GLY A 43 15.44 -3.76 0.99
N ARG A 44 14.10 -3.91 1.08
CA ARG A 44 13.41 -5.21 1.26
C ARG A 44 12.25 -5.43 0.30
N ASP A 45 11.38 -4.42 0.15
CA ASP A 45 10.30 -4.48 -0.84
C ASP A 45 10.87 -4.37 -2.24
N ALA A 46 10.31 -5.12 -3.19
CA ALA A 46 10.72 -5.08 -4.58
C ALA A 46 9.71 -4.32 -5.44
N CYS A 47 10.22 -3.62 -6.45
CA CYS A 47 9.41 -2.97 -7.47
C CYS A 47 8.71 -4.02 -8.34
N THR A 48 7.40 -3.94 -8.46
CA THR A 48 6.59 -4.89 -9.24
C THR A 48 7.00 -4.95 -10.72
N ARG A 49 7.48 -3.84 -11.29
CA ARG A 49 7.84 -3.77 -12.72
C ARG A 49 9.28 -4.18 -13.00
N CYS A 50 10.25 -3.57 -12.34
CA CYS A 50 11.68 -3.77 -12.65
C CYS A 50 12.37 -4.78 -11.71
N GLN A 51 11.70 -5.25 -10.67
CA GLN A 51 12.19 -6.24 -9.67
C GLN A 51 13.37 -5.74 -8.83
N MET A 52 13.76 -4.48 -8.94
CA MET A 52 14.78 -3.87 -8.07
C MET A 52 14.17 -3.57 -6.70
N LEU A 53 15.01 -3.55 -5.67
CA LEU A 53 14.57 -3.16 -4.32
C LEU A 53 14.21 -1.67 -4.28
N LEU A 54 13.18 -1.32 -3.52
CA LEU A 54 12.81 0.06 -3.31
C LEU A 54 13.93 0.77 -2.55
N SER A 55 14.44 1.88 -3.10
CA SER A 55 15.70 2.48 -2.69
C SER A 55 15.55 3.91 -2.14
N ASP A 56 14.66 4.72 -2.74
CA ASP A 56 14.52 6.13 -2.37
C ASP A 56 13.08 6.47 -1.97
N PRO A 57 12.84 6.86 -0.70
CA PRO A 57 11.51 7.14 -0.18
C PRO A 57 10.78 8.28 -0.90
N ARG A 58 11.49 9.13 -1.65
CA ARG A 58 10.93 10.28 -2.36
C ARG A 58 10.24 9.92 -3.68
N PHE A 59 10.50 8.73 -4.22
CA PHE A 59 10.05 8.34 -5.56
C PHE A 59 9.16 7.11 -5.57
N VAL A 60 9.02 6.42 -4.43
CA VAL A 60 8.20 5.21 -4.34
C VAL A 60 6.74 5.51 -4.68
N ALA A 61 6.11 4.55 -5.32
CA ALA A 61 4.70 4.61 -5.64
C ALA A 61 4.01 3.29 -5.30
N GLU A 62 2.70 3.35 -5.07
CA GLU A 62 1.87 2.18 -4.83
C GLU A 62 0.61 2.23 -5.69
N VAL A 63 0.20 1.08 -6.18
CA VAL A 63 -1.07 0.89 -6.91
C VAL A 63 -1.87 -0.18 -6.20
N ARG A 64 -3.15 0.10 -5.95
CA ARG A 64 -4.11 -0.89 -5.49
C ARG A 64 -5.22 -1.04 -6.51
N GLY A 65 -5.42 -2.25 -7.03
CA GLY A 65 -6.43 -2.48 -8.06
C GLY A 65 -6.51 -3.92 -8.51
N GLY A 66 -7.33 -4.14 -9.53
CA GLY A 66 -7.58 -5.45 -10.11
C GLY A 66 -8.36 -6.40 -9.21
N PRO A 67 -8.51 -7.68 -9.62
CA PRO A 67 -9.21 -8.68 -8.85
C PRO A 67 -8.60 -8.83 -7.44
N GLY A 68 -9.43 -8.70 -6.40
CA GLY A 68 -9.00 -8.77 -5.01
C GLY A 68 -8.33 -7.51 -4.47
N ALA A 69 -8.32 -6.40 -5.20
CA ALA A 69 -7.74 -5.12 -4.79
C ALA A 69 -6.30 -5.27 -4.25
N VAL A 70 -5.48 -5.99 -5.00
CA VAL A 70 -4.07 -6.27 -4.65
C VAL A 70 -3.26 -4.98 -4.63
N LEU A 71 -2.30 -4.90 -3.71
CA LEU A 71 -1.36 -3.78 -3.62
C LEU A 71 -0.04 -4.13 -4.32
N TYR A 72 0.41 -3.23 -5.16
CA TYR A 72 1.64 -3.30 -5.93
C TYR A 72 2.55 -2.13 -5.56
N LYS A 73 3.86 -2.38 -5.43
CA LYS A 73 4.86 -1.37 -5.03
C LYS A 73 5.85 -1.11 -6.14
N PHE A 74 6.32 0.13 -6.24
CA PHE A 74 7.22 0.59 -7.29
C PHE A 74 8.28 1.52 -6.71
N ASP A 75 9.52 1.41 -7.22
CA ASP A 75 10.65 2.24 -6.81
C ASP A 75 10.64 3.63 -7.47
N ASP A 76 9.83 3.80 -8.52
CA ASP A 76 9.72 5.05 -9.30
C ASP A 76 8.29 5.18 -9.83
N ILE A 77 7.74 6.40 -9.79
CA ILE A 77 6.41 6.67 -10.34
C ILE A 77 6.30 6.33 -11.83
N GLY A 78 7.39 6.46 -12.61
CA GLY A 78 7.42 6.05 -13.99
C GLY A 78 7.23 4.53 -14.17
N CYS A 79 7.78 3.71 -13.26
CA CYS A 79 7.51 2.28 -13.21
C CYS A 79 6.03 1.99 -12.96
N ALA A 80 5.42 2.68 -11.99
CA ALA A 80 4.00 2.54 -11.67
C ALA A 80 3.12 2.95 -12.85
N ALA A 81 3.38 4.11 -13.45
CA ALA A 81 2.63 4.67 -14.56
C ALA A 81 2.66 3.77 -15.81
N THR A 82 3.85 3.26 -16.16
CA THR A 82 4.04 2.36 -17.30
C THR A 82 3.37 1.00 -17.06
N TRP A 83 3.57 0.43 -15.87
CA TRP A 83 2.95 -0.86 -15.51
C TRP A 83 1.43 -0.76 -15.46
N LEU A 84 0.89 0.33 -14.90
CA LEU A 84 -0.55 0.57 -14.77
C LEU A 84 -1.22 0.71 -16.14
N ALA A 85 -0.57 1.34 -17.12
CA ALA A 85 -1.08 1.48 -18.49
C ALA A 85 -1.28 0.12 -19.20
N ALA A 86 -0.52 -0.90 -18.80
CA ALA A 86 -0.64 -2.25 -19.35
C ALA A 86 -1.72 -3.10 -18.63
N GLN A 87 -2.34 -2.61 -17.56
CA GLN A 87 -3.36 -3.34 -16.84
C GLN A 87 -4.76 -3.07 -17.43
N PRO A 88 -5.58 -4.10 -17.71
CA PRO A 88 -6.92 -3.90 -18.26
C PRO A 88 -7.83 -3.10 -17.31
N TRP A 89 -7.56 -3.14 -16.01
CA TRP A 89 -8.27 -2.42 -14.95
C TRP A 89 -7.58 -1.11 -14.53
N GLY A 90 -6.46 -0.75 -15.16
CA GLY A 90 -5.65 0.41 -14.77
C GLY A 90 -6.39 1.74 -14.75
N ALA A 91 -7.41 1.89 -15.62
CA ALA A 91 -8.24 3.09 -15.72
C ALA A 91 -9.51 3.05 -14.84
N GLU A 92 -9.81 1.92 -14.19
CA GLU A 92 -11.04 1.78 -13.41
C GLU A 92 -11.08 2.75 -12.22
N ALA A 93 -12.29 3.23 -11.89
CA ALA A 93 -12.50 4.16 -10.79
C ALA A 93 -12.13 3.57 -9.40
N ALA A 94 -12.15 2.24 -9.29
CA ALA A 94 -11.75 1.53 -8.07
C ALA A 94 -10.22 1.48 -7.89
N THR A 95 -9.43 1.68 -8.97
CA THR A 95 -7.97 1.67 -8.91
C THR A 95 -7.47 2.92 -8.20
N ARG A 96 -6.66 2.71 -7.18
CA ARG A 96 -5.99 3.76 -6.40
C ARG A 96 -4.50 3.75 -6.69
N THR A 97 -3.94 4.93 -6.88
CA THR A 97 -2.50 5.09 -7.10
C THR A 97 -1.98 6.18 -6.19
N TRP A 98 -0.96 5.88 -5.44
CA TRP A 98 -0.28 6.82 -4.55
C TRP A 98 1.17 6.98 -4.98
N VAL A 99 1.69 8.17 -4.74
CA VAL A 99 3.10 8.50 -4.95
C VAL A 99 3.64 9.25 -3.73
N ALA A 100 4.89 9.00 -3.40
CA ALA A 100 5.58 9.74 -2.34
C ALA A 100 5.85 11.19 -2.78
N ALA A 101 5.57 12.15 -1.90
CA ALA A 101 6.00 13.54 -2.11
C ALA A 101 7.53 13.64 -2.02
N LEU A 102 8.14 14.61 -2.71
CA LEU A 102 9.59 14.87 -2.67
C LEU A 102 10.15 15.12 -1.27
N GLY A 103 9.31 15.55 -0.33
CA GLY A 103 9.69 15.74 1.08
C GLY A 103 9.76 14.46 1.91
N SER A 104 9.38 13.32 1.35
CA SER A 104 9.34 12.04 2.05
C SER A 104 10.71 11.58 2.52
N ARG A 105 10.73 10.84 3.64
CA ARG A 105 11.93 10.27 4.26
C ARG A 105 11.69 8.82 4.63
N ALA A 106 12.76 8.07 4.84
CA ALA A 106 12.66 6.71 5.36
C ALA A 106 11.84 6.67 6.67
N GLY A 107 10.83 5.82 6.71
CA GLY A 107 9.91 5.70 7.85
C GLY A 107 8.83 6.80 7.96
N ALA A 108 8.85 7.84 7.08
CA ALA A 108 7.89 8.94 7.08
C ALA A 108 7.58 9.37 5.63
N ILE A 109 6.84 8.51 4.92
CA ILE A 109 6.42 8.79 3.55
C ILE A 109 5.13 9.60 3.57
N GLU A 110 5.17 10.77 2.94
CA GLU A 110 4.00 11.59 2.66
C GLU A 110 3.38 11.10 1.35
N TRP A 111 2.19 10.49 1.43
CA TRP A 111 1.51 9.95 0.28
C TRP A 111 0.55 10.96 -0.36
N LEU A 112 0.68 11.12 -1.66
CA LEU A 112 -0.21 11.90 -2.51
C LEU A 112 -1.03 10.96 -3.40
N ASP A 113 -2.27 11.36 -3.72
CA ASP A 113 -3.01 10.73 -4.82
C ASP A 113 -2.25 11.01 -6.13
N ALA A 114 -1.71 9.98 -6.75
CA ALA A 114 -0.86 10.13 -7.92
C ALA A 114 -1.56 10.79 -9.11
N ARG A 115 -2.88 10.60 -9.27
CA ARG A 115 -3.65 11.19 -10.36
C ARG A 115 -3.95 12.67 -10.16
N ARG A 116 -3.75 13.18 -8.94
CA ARG A 116 -4.00 14.57 -8.54
C ARG A 116 -2.72 15.32 -8.19
N ALA A 117 -1.62 14.62 -8.04
CA ALA A 117 -0.31 15.20 -7.78
C ALA A 117 0.24 15.92 -9.01
N TYR A 118 1.18 16.82 -8.78
CA TYR A 118 1.96 17.52 -9.80
C TYR A 118 3.37 16.95 -9.82
N TYR A 119 3.95 16.83 -10.99
CA TYR A 119 5.24 16.15 -11.21
C TYR A 119 6.26 17.11 -11.81
N GLN A 120 7.31 17.37 -11.05
CA GLN A 120 8.43 18.20 -11.49
C GLN A 120 9.47 17.34 -12.17
N PRO A 121 9.84 17.60 -13.45
CA PRO A 121 10.93 16.90 -14.12
C PRO A 121 12.31 17.35 -13.62
N GLY A 122 13.35 16.58 -13.95
CA GLY A 122 14.75 16.96 -13.67
C GLY A 122 15.32 16.40 -12.36
N HIS A 123 14.61 15.51 -11.68
CA HIS A 123 15.12 14.83 -10.48
C HIS A 123 15.88 13.56 -10.84
N GLY A 124 16.93 13.23 -10.06
CA GLY A 124 17.59 11.94 -10.12
C GLY A 124 16.73 10.89 -9.42
N SER A 125 15.88 10.18 -10.16
CA SER A 125 15.03 9.10 -9.62
C SER A 125 15.65 7.73 -9.86
N PRO A 126 15.29 6.69 -9.06
CA PRO A 126 15.96 5.38 -9.11
C PRO A 126 15.99 4.72 -10.49
N MET A 127 14.91 4.86 -11.27
CA MET A 127 14.82 4.29 -12.61
C MET A 127 15.03 5.34 -13.73
N GLY A 128 15.47 6.54 -13.34
CA GLY A 128 15.80 7.60 -14.30
C GLY A 128 14.60 8.23 -15.00
N TYR A 129 13.35 7.95 -14.58
CA TYR A 129 12.20 8.67 -15.15
C TYR A 129 12.22 10.16 -14.82
N GLY A 130 12.82 10.54 -13.68
CA GLY A 130 13.20 11.91 -13.39
C GLY A 130 12.08 12.80 -12.87
N TYR A 131 10.99 12.24 -12.38
CA TYR A 131 9.84 13.00 -11.87
C TYR A 131 9.75 12.94 -10.36
N GLY A 132 9.68 14.11 -9.71
CA GLY A 132 9.37 14.24 -8.30
C GLY A 132 7.95 14.77 -8.10
N ALA A 133 7.19 14.19 -7.14
CA ALA A 133 5.80 14.55 -6.90
C ALA A 133 5.64 15.62 -5.81
N SER A 134 4.65 16.49 -5.99
CA SER A 134 4.24 17.52 -5.03
C SER A 134 2.72 17.67 -5.00
N ALA A 135 2.19 18.18 -3.88
CA ALA A 135 0.76 18.48 -3.73
C ALA A 135 0.34 19.76 -4.47
N ALA A 136 1.30 20.67 -4.74
CA ALA A 136 1.06 21.94 -5.38
C ALA A 136 1.80 22.04 -6.72
N ALA A 137 1.17 22.70 -7.69
CA ALA A 137 1.79 23.00 -8.96
C ALA A 137 2.96 23.99 -8.78
N THR A 138 4.04 23.77 -9.53
CA THR A 138 5.18 24.66 -9.66
C THR A 138 5.46 24.94 -11.15
N PRO A 139 6.15 26.01 -11.51
CA PRO A 139 6.48 26.25 -12.90
C PRO A 139 7.17 25.06 -13.56
N GLY A 140 6.65 24.59 -14.68
CA GLY A 140 7.17 23.43 -15.40
C GLY A 140 6.71 22.06 -14.87
N SER A 141 5.89 22.00 -13.82
CA SER A 141 5.28 20.74 -13.40
C SER A 141 4.22 20.25 -14.38
N VAL A 142 4.08 18.95 -14.49
CA VAL A 142 3.11 18.28 -15.35
C VAL A 142 2.13 17.43 -14.51
N ASP A 143 1.02 17.02 -15.11
CA ASP A 143 0.05 16.11 -14.51
C ASP A 143 0.44 14.62 -14.70
N PHE A 144 -0.33 13.73 -14.11
CA PHE A 144 -0.11 12.28 -14.19
C PHE A 144 -0.22 11.76 -15.63
N ALA A 145 -1.15 12.27 -16.45
CA ALA A 145 -1.35 11.80 -17.81
C ALA A 145 -0.15 12.15 -18.69
N THR A 146 0.38 13.35 -18.56
CA THR A 146 1.59 13.80 -19.26
C THR A 146 2.81 13.00 -18.84
N LEU A 147 3.00 12.75 -17.52
CA LEU A 147 4.07 11.89 -17.01
C LEU A 147 3.95 10.47 -17.58
N GLN A 148 2.74 9.88 -17.54
CA GLN A 148 2.51 8.52 -18.04
C GLN A 148 2.83 8.41 -19.53
N HIS A 149 2.41 9.38 -20.34
CA HIS A 149 2.75 9.42 -21.76
C HIS A 149 4.26 9.49 -21.98
N ALA A 150 4.96 10.35 -21.26
CA ALA A 150 6.41 10.47 -21.33
C ALA A 150 7.13 9.19 -20.88
N ALA A 151 6.65 8.54 -19.83
CA ALA A 151 7.20 7.28 -19.34
C ALA A 151 7.02 6.13 -20.34
N LEU A 152 5.88 6.04 -21.01
CA LEU A 152 5.61 5.05 -22.06
C LEU A 152 6.49 5.25 -23.30
N THR A 153 6.73 6.50 -23.68
CA THR A 153 7.56 6.84 -24.85
C THR A 153 9.03 6.53 -24.62
N ARG A 154 9.48 6.54 -23.38
CA ARG A 154 10.90 6.32 -23.02
C ARG A 154 11.37 4.88 -23.23
N GLY A 155 10.46 3.90 -23.22
CA GLY A 155 10.73 2.50 -23.60
C GLY A 155 11.86 1.85 -22.78
N TYR A 156 11.61 1.47 -21.52
CA TYR A 156 12.47 0.55 -20.76
C TYR A 156 11.83 -0.84 -20.65
#